data_052a205decbc0d713230f85a29bb053d
#
_entry.id   052a205decbc0d713230f85a29bb053d
#
_cell.length_a   1.000
_cell.length_b   1.000
_cell.length_c   1.000
_cell.angle_alpha   90.00
_cell.angle_beta   90.00
_cell.angle_gamma   90.00
#
_symmetry.space_group_name_H-M   'P 1'
#
loop_
_entity.id
_entity.type
_entity.pdbx_description
1 polymer ?
#
loop_
_entity_poly.entity_id
_entity_poly.type
_entity_poly.pdbx_seq_one_letter_code
_entity_poly.pdbx_strand_id
1 'polypeptide(L)'
;MRKSMSKLVCVIWAALCLFVARAYSQEAQEETLGGPDSHETGQGPHGHLFGEWDGERTRLLERGVKFDFQYISDSLWNIKSEQKERLASWNRFRGTVDIDFSALIGKPGLYFHATALWQGGGNLGTYLGLLTGPSGLASENTCRLDSWWIEKRWLNKRISARVGQFAGQDFYGAQHYAASFIFEPMGYAFGNLFTTLESFDPPSTPAMEVRVVPVHHFYVKSMVFAAVRSPFSQNPTGLVPQFNGTPGSVSEIGFTPGEKASSVRAFDTVDSRKGYSGLYQFGASYNPGKFTSPTSTTPRSGNYLLYWMASQALWRVDRHEARGLDGTFAYDWSPASINRNNMLLTAGLRFNEPLPVTFHNTMSLGYVRNSLSSQFLPHGMPAWKTEQGVEFNALLDVAPMLLLQPVVQYYANVGGGVQRAVVFGFRTKVEF
;
A
#
# COMPACT_ATOMS: atom_id res chain seq x y z
N MET A 1 2.94 29.41 -12.38
CA MET A 1 3.18 28.13 -11.68
C MET A 1 3.50 26.96 -12.63
N ARG A 2 2.87 26.81 -13.80
CA ARG A 2 3.11 25.72 -14.76
C ARG A 2 4.58 25.57 -15.24
N LYS A 3 5.31 26.67 -15.46
CA LYS A 3 6.74 26.65 -15.86
C LYS A 3 7.70 26.31 -14.70
N SER A 4 7.27 26.44 -13.45
CA SER A 4 8.10 26.17 -12.27
C SER A 4 8.12 24.67 -11.90
N MET A 5 7.00 23.97 -12.04
CA MET A 5 6.92 22.54 -11.73
C MET A 5 7.61 21.66 -12.77
N SER A 6 7.51 22.01 -14.07
CA SER A 6 8.29 21.29 -15.10
C SER A 6 9.80 21.44 -14.89
N LYS A 7 10.24 22.62 -14.43
CA LYS A 7 11.65 22.83 -14.06
C LYS A 7 12.07 22.05 -12.82
N LEU A 8 11.19 21.88 -11.83
CA LEU A 8 11.48 21.09 -10.63
C LEU A 8 11.66 19.60 -10.97
N VAL A 9 10.79 19.06 -11.83
CA VAL A 9 10.90 17.68 -12.31
C VAL A 9 12.20 17.51 -13.12
N CYS A 10 12.53 18.45 -14.01
CA CYS A 10 13.79 18.40 -14.77
C CYS A 10 15.03 18.55 -13.87
N VAL A 11 14.97 19.36 -12.80
CA VAL A 11 16.08 19.51 -11.85
C VAL A 11 16.27 18.23 -11.03
N ILE A 12 15.18 17.57 -10.62
CA ILE A 12 15.26 16.27 -9.94
C ILE A 12 15.85 15.21 -10.89
N TRP A 13 15.46 15.18 -12.16
CA TRP A 13 16.04 14.28 -13.16
C TRP A 13 17.51 14.60 -13.46
N ALA A 14 17.89 15.87 -13.57
CA ALA A 14 19.29 16.27 -13.77
C ALA A 14 20.15 15.95 -12.55
N ALA A 15 19.63 16.14 -11.33
CA ALA A 15 20.31 15.74 -10.09
C ALA A 15 20.47 14.22 -9.99
N LEU A 16 19.45 13.43 -10.40
CA LEU A 16 19.54 11.98 -10.51
C LEU A 16 20.65 11.55 -11.48
N CYS A 17 20.75 12.17 -12.66
CA CYS A 17 21.77 11.86 -13.65
C CYS A 17 23.19 12.20 -13.18
N LEU A 18 23.37 13.30 -12.44
CA LEU A 18 24.67 13.71 -11.91
C LEU A 18 25.14 12.83 -10.73
N PHE A 19 24.20 12.30 -9.91
CA PHE A 19 24.52 11.36 -8.84
C PHE A 19 24.90 9.97 -9.35
N VAL A 20 24.31 9.51 -10.45
CA VAL A 20 24.64 8.23 -11.10
C VAL A 20 26.09 8.20 -11.54
N ALA A 21 26.63 9.32 -12.03
CA ALA A 21 28.02 9.42 -12.47
C ALA A 21 29.05 9.30 -11.32
N ARG A 22 28.67 9.63 -10.07
CA ARG A 22 29.55 9.59 -8.89
C ARG A 22 29.54 8.24 -8.15
N ALA A 23 28.54 7.38 -8.41
CA ALA A 23 28.37 6.09 -7.73
C ALA A 23 29.22 4.95 -8.31
N TYR A 24 30.05 5.22 -9.33
CA TYR A 24 30.80 4.20 -10.07
C TYR A 24 32.02 3.60 -9.36
N SER A 25 32.34 4.00 -8.13
CA SER A 25 33.54 3.52 -7.43
C SER A 25 33.27 3.10 -5.99
N GLN A 26 32.69 1.94 -5.77
CA GLN A 26 32.94 1.13 -4.57
C GLN A 26 32.41 -0.32 -4.72
N GLU A 27 33.24 -1.26 -4.26
CA GLU A 27 33.18 -2.71 -4.50
C GLU A 27 31.99 -3.46 -3.89
N ALA A 28 31.71 -4.60 -4.53
CA ALA A 28 30.64 -5.54 -4.25
C ALA A 28 30.94 -6.47 -3.06
N GLN A 29 29.95 -6.70 -2.22
CA GLN A 29 29.82 -7.94 -1.44
C GLN A 29 28.47 -8.60 -1.81
N GLU A 30 28.54 -9.89 -2.11
CA GLU A 30 27.39 -10.74 -2.41
C GLU A 30 26.49 -10.90 -1.18
N GLU A 31 25.26 -10.47 -1.29
CA GLU A 31 24.16 -10.88 -0.41
C GLU A 31 23.14 -11.74 -1.19
N THR A 32 22.76 -12.85 -0.59
CA THR A 32 21.78 -13.81 -1.10
C THR A 32 20.49 -13.14 -1.55
N LEU A 33 20.09 -13.45 -2.77
CA LEU A 33 18.94 -12.92 -3.48
C LEU A 33 17.63 -13.35 -2.80
N GLY A 34 16.94 -12.43 -2.17
CA GLY A 34 15.50 -12.55 -1.96
C GLY A 34 14.77 -12.28 -3.26
N GLY A 35 13.82 -13.14 -3.64
CA GLY A 35 12.98 -12.98 -4.82
C GLY A 35 12.18 -11.67 -4.86
N PRO A 36 11.48 -11.38 -5.96
CA PRO A 36 10.58 -10.23 -6.05
C PRO A 36 9.49 -10.30 -4.97
N ASP A 37 9.05 -9.13 -4.55
CA ASP A 37 8.20 -8.96 -3.40
C ASP A 37 6.83 -9.60 -3.57
N SER A 38 6.44 -10.49 -2.69
CA SER A 38 5.05 -10.84 -2.51
C SER A 38 4.33 -9.65 -1.88
N HIS A 39 3.42 -9.06 -2.61
CA HIS A 39 2.66 -7.87 -2.21
C HIS A 39 1.54 -8.19 -1.26
N GLU A 40 1.81 -8.70 -0.08
CA GLU A 40 0.86 -8.54 1.03
C GLU A 40 1.57 -8.81 2.36
N THR A 41 1.85 -7.72 2.98
CA THR A 41 1.24 -7.24 4.18
C THR A 41 1.25 -8.17 5.36
N GLY A 42 2.14 -7.89 6.24
CA GLY A 42 2.06 -8.38 7.59
C GLY A 42 2.42 -9.83 7.73
N GLN A 43 2.73 -10.15 8.90
CA GLN A 43 2.97 -11.46 9.44
C GLN A 43 2.08 -12.48 8.76
N GLY A 44 2.61 -13.14 7.73
CA GLY A 44 1.95 -14.25 7.08
C GLY A 44 2.27 -15.53 7.85
N PRO A 45 1.37 -16.51 7.81
CA PRO A 45 1.67 -17.84 8.29
C PRO A 45 2.99 -18.35 7.69
N HIS A 46 3.86 -18.92 8.52
CA HIS A 46 5.16 -19.46 8.10
C HIS A 46 5.06 -20.82 7.37
N GLY A 47 3.88 -21.19 6.90
CA GLY A 47 3.60 -22.45 6.23
C GLY A 47 2.49 -22.34 5.21
N HIS A 48 2.31 -23.40 4.43
CA HIS A 48 1.32 -23.47 3.37
C HIS A 48 0.33 -24.60 3.64
N LEU A 49 -0.97 -24.39 3.37
CA LEU A 49 -2.01 -25.41 3.59
C LEU A 49 -1.75 -26.71 2.81
N PHE A 50 -1.20 -26.61 1.59
CA PHE A 50 -0.84 -27.76 0.77
C PHE A 50 0.63 -28.14 0.89
N GLY A 51 1.35 -27.60 1.90
CA GLY A 51 2.75 -27.91 2.18
C GLY A 51 3.70 -27.59 1.03
N GLU A 52 4.74 -28.41 0.90
CA GLU A 52 5.83 -28.22 -0.07
C GLU A 52 5.60 -28.91 -1.44
N TRP A 53 4.40 -29.43 -1.71
CA TRP A 53 4.07 -30.18 -2.93
C TRP A 53 5.08 -31.30 -3.23
N ASP A 54 5.35 -32.14 -2.26
CA ASP A 54 6.39 -33.20 -2.31
C ASP A 54 7.79 -32.64 -2.67
N GLY A 55 8.10 -31.40 -2.22
CA GLY A 55 9.38 -30.75 -2.47
C GLY A 55 9.44 -29.93 -3.76
N GLU A 56 8.40 -29.93 -4.60
CA GLU A 56 8.39 -29.16 -5.85
C GLU A 56 8.42 -27.66 -5.63
N ARG A 57 7.79 -27.16 -4.56
CA ARG A 57 7.83 -25.73 -4.21
C ARG A 57 9.27 -25.27 -3.95
N THR A 58 10.01 -26.00 -3.13
CA THR A 58 11.43 -25.74 -2.86
C THR A 58 12.27 -25.85 -4.13
N ARG A 59 12.07 -26.89 -4.95
CA ARG A 59 12.79 -27.07 -6.23
C ARG A 59 12.54 -25.92 -7.21
N LEU A 60 11.32 -25.42 -7.30
CA LEU A 60 10.98 -24.27 -8.15
C LEU A 60 11.64 -22.99 -7.62
N LEU A 61 11.62 -22.76 -6.31
CA LEU A 61 12.26 -21.63 -5.66
C LEU A 61 13.78 -21.61 -5.91
N GLU A 62 14.46 -22.76 -5.80
CA GLU A 62 15.88 -22.90 -6.13
C GLU A 62 16.20 -22.59 -7.59
N ARG A 63 15.23 -22.80 -8.49
CA ARG A 63 15.30 -22.41 -9.91
C ARG A 63 14.88 -20.97 -10.17
N GLY A 64 14.57 -20.20 -9.14
CA GLY A 64 14.17 -18.80 -9.25
C GLY A 64 12.69 -18.59 -9.59
N VAL A 65 11.83 -19.59 -9.37
CA VAL A 65 10.39 -19.45 -9.59
C VAL A 65 9.67 -19.64 -8.26
N LYS A 66 8.94 -18.62 -7.82
CA LYS A 66 8.13 -18.63 -6.60
C LYS A 66 6.66 -18.49 -6.94
N PHE A 67 5.82 -19.34 -6.32
CA PHE A 67 4.37 -19.23 -6.35
C PHE A 67 3.84 -18.95 -4.95
N ASP A 68 2.94 -17.97 -4.85
CA ASP A 68 2.19 -17.69 -3.63
C ASP A 68 0.70 -17.70 -3.94
N PHE A 69 -0.08 -18.43 -3.14
CA PHE A 69 -1.52 -18.45 -3.22
C PHE A 69 -2.12 -18.10 -1.86
N GLN A 70 -3.00 -17.12 -1.86
CA GLN A 70 -3.56 -16.59 -0.63
C GLN A 70 -5.05 -16.36 -0.75
N TYR A 71 -5.78 -16.68 0.31
CA TYR A 71 -7.17 -16.30 0.48
C TYR A 71 -7.32 -15.42 1.71
N ILE A 72 -7.99 -14.27 1.56
CA ILE A 72 -8.33 -13.35 2.64
C ILE A 72 -9.83 -13.11 2.64
N SER A 73 -10.43 -13.13 3.83
CA SER A 73 -11.83 -12.78 4.04
C SER A 73 -11.95 -11.81 5.21
N ASP A 74 -12.58 -10.66 4.98
CA ASP A 74 -12.97 -9.71 6.01
C ASP A 74 -14.48 -9.83 6.25
N SER A 75 -14.89 -10.35 7.40
CA SER A 75 -16.27 -10.44 7.83
C SER A 75 -16.55 -9.40 8.91
N LEU A 76 -17.25 -8.34 8.53
CA LEU A 76 -17.46 -7.15 9.37
C LEU A 76 -18.95 -6.91 9.60
N TRP A 77 -19.33 -6.70 10.83
CA TRP A 77 -20.68 -6.48 11.29
C TRP A 77 -20.85 -5.08 11.88
N ASN A 78 -21.78 -4.30 11.33
CA ASN A 78 -22.25 -3.07 11.92
C ASN A 78 -23.19 -3.40 13.09
N ILE A 79 -22.68 -3.32 14.30
CA ILE A 79 -23.45 -3.65 15.53
C ILE A 79 -24.16 -2.44 16.12
N LYS A 80 -23.78 -1.22 15.72
CA LYS A 80 -24.44 0.02 16.15
C LYS A 80 -24.18 1.13 15.13
N SER A 81 -25.27 1.67 14.57
CA SER A 81 -25.26 2.88 13.73
C SER A 81 -26.72 3.37 13.57
N GLU A 82 -26.94 4.42 12.78
CA GLU A 82 -28.29 4.82 12.33
C GLU A 82 -28.81 3.91 11.22
N GLN A 83 -27.91 3.24 10.50
CA GLN A 83 -28.29 2.22 9.52
C GLN A 83 -28.63 0.91 10.24
N LYS A 84 -29.52 0.12 9.60
CA LYS A 84 -29.86 -1.21 10.09
C LYS A 84 -28.60 -2.08 10.25
N GLU A 85 -28.59 -2.91 11.29
CA GLU A 85 -27.51 -3.88 11.51
C GLU A 85 -27.32 -4.78 10.28
N ARG A 86 -26.06 -4.98 9.90
CA ARG A 86 -25.69 -5.76 8.73
C ARG A 86 -24.31 -6.40 8.91
N LEU A 87 -24.24 -7.68 8.57
CA LEU A 87 -22.97 -8.38 8.32
C LEU A 87 -22.63 -8.25 6.84
N ALA A 88 -21.42 -7.87 6.53
CA ALA A 88 -20.87 -7.86 5.17
C ALA A 88 -19.55 -8.62 5.17
N SER A 89 -19.34 -9.49 4.18
CA SER A 89 -18.09 -10.19 4.00
C SER A 89 -17.49 -9.82 2.65
N TRP A 90 -16.22 -9.51 2.65
CA TRP A 90 -15.42 -9.30 1.45
C TRP A 90 -14.36 -10.40 1.35
N ASN A 91 -14.19 -10.97 0.19
CA ASN A 91 -13.34 -12.11 -0.05
C ASN A 91 -12.38 -11.82 -1.19
N ARG A 92 -11.12 -12.23 -1.05
CA ARG A 92 -10.09 -12.14 -2.09
C ARG A 92 -9.28 -13.42 -2.13
N PHE A 93 -9.17 -14.01 -3.31
CA PHE A 93 -8.17 -15.03 -3.62
C PHE A 93 -7.14 -14.41 -4.55
N ARG A 94 -5.87 -14.57 -4.23
CA ARG A 94 -4.75 -14.06 -5.01
C ARG A 94 -3.79 -15.19 -5.34
N GLY A 95 -3.34 -15.24 -6.59
CA GLY A 95 -2.25 -16.09 -7.03
C GLY A 95 -1.15 -15.23 -7.63
N THR A 96 0.07 -15.40 -7.14
CA THR A 96 1.24 -14.63 -7.56
C THR A 96 2.31 -15.57 -8.09
N VAL A 97 2.99 -15.17 -9.16
CA VAL A 97 4.22 -15.79 -9.65
C VAL A 97 5.33 -14.75 -9.71
N ASP A 98 6.46 -15.09 -9.12
CA ASP A 98 7.70 -14.32 -9.15
C ASP A 98 8.81 -15.14 -9.81
N ILE A 99 9.55 -14.52 -10.75
CA ILE A 99 10.64 -15.18 -11.46
C ILE A 99 11.93 -14.37 -11.32
N ASP A 100 12.96 -15.00 -10.76
CA ASP A 100 14.33 -14.51 -10.80
C ASP A 100 15.08 -15.14 -11.98
N PHE A 101 15.28 -14.36 -13.04
CA PHE A 101 15.98 -14.81 -14.23
C PHE A 101 17.47 -15.04 -14.02
N SER A 102 18.06 -14.58 -12.91
CA SER A 102 19.45 -14.93 -12.59
C SER A 102 19.59 -16.41 -12.25
N ALA A 103 18.68 -16.96 -11.46
CA ALA A 103 18.66 -18.37 -11.13
C ALA A 103 18.14 -19.23 -12.31
N LEU A 104 17.11 -18.74 -13.02
CA LEU A 104 16.45 -19.52 -14.06
C LEU A 104 17.29 -19.67 -15.33
N ILE A 105 17.92 -18.59 -15.83
CA ILE A 105 18.64 -18.54 -17.13
C ILE A 105 19.95 -17.75 -17.09
N GLY A 106 20.50 -17.48 -15.91
CA GLY A 106 21.77 -16.77 -15.77
C GLY A 106 21.74 -15.29 -16.17
N LYS A 107 20.58 -14.61 -16.03
CA LYS A 107 20.44 -13.18 -16.33
C LYS A 107 20.33 -12.37 -15.03
N PRO A 108 21.46 -11.94 -14.43
CA PRO A 108 21.48 -11.35 -13.10
C PRO A 108 20.68 -10.06 -13.04
N GLY A 109 19.94 -9.89 -11.93
CA GLY A 109 19.18 -8.70 -11.63
C GLY A 109 17.97 -8.44 -12.55
N LEU A 110 17.49 -9.42 -13.28
CA LEU A 110 16.26 -9.35 -14.05
C LEU A 110 15.18 -10.18 -13.36
N TYR A 111 14.01 -9.58 -13.15
CA TYR A 111 12.88 -10.16 -12.44
C TYR A 111 11.59 -9.97 -13.22
N PHE A 112 10.68 -10.91 -13.07
CA PHE A 112 9.29 -10.81 -13.52
C PHE A 112 8.34 -11.10 -12.37
N HIS A 113 7.21 -10.41 -12.36
CA HIS A 113 6.13 -10.59 -11.41
C HIS A 113 4.79 -10.59 -12.14
N ALA A 114 3.87 -11.44 -11.70
CA ALA A 114 2.48 -11.36 -12.11
C ALA A 114 1.55 -11.79 -10.97
N THR A 115 0.44 -11.06 -10.81
CA THR A 115 -0.60 -11.36 -9.82
C THR A 115 -1.95 -11.44 -10.51
N ALA A 116 -2.62 -12.57 -10.35
CA ALA A 116 -4.03 -12.75 -10.69
C ALA A 116 -4.85 -12.76 -9.40
N LEU A 117 -6.02 -12.15 -9.44
CA LEU A 117 -6.92 -12.12 -8.29
C LEU A 117 -8.38 -12.36 -8.68
N TRP A 118 -9.10 -12.97 -7.77
CA TRP A 118 -10.54 -12.95 -7.67
C TRP A 118 -10.94 -12.28 -6.37
N GLN A 119 -11.89 -11.36 -6.44
CA GLN A 119 -12.45 -10.74 -5.25
C GLN A 119 -13.92 -10.41 -5.42
N GLY A 120 -14.64 -10.38 -4.29
CA GLY A 120 -16.04 -10.01 -4.27
C GLY A 120 -16.65 -10.08 -2.90
N GLY A 121 -17.81 -9.45 -2.78
CA GLY A 121 -18.59 -9.44 -1.54
C GLY A 121 -19.39 -8.19 -1.31
N GLY A 122 -19.76 -7.96 -0.05
CA GLY A 122 -20.45 -6.76 0.40
C GLY A 122 -19.50 -5.71 0.97
N ASN A 123 -19.60 -4.47 0.51
CA ASN A 123 -18.82 -3.35 1.05
C ASN A 123 -19.60 -2.66 2.19
N LEU A 124 -19.18 -2.88 3.45
CA LEU A 124 -19.82 -2.28 4.61
C LEU A 124 -19.58 -0.76 4.68
N GLY A 125 -18.43 -0.27 4.20
CA GLY A 125 -18.14 1.16 4.16
C GLY A 125 -19.11 1.94 3.29
N THR A 126 -19.39 1.43 2.08
CA THR A 126 -20.40 2.02 1.18
C THR A 126 -21.80 1.95 1.80
N TYR A 127 -22.17 0.84 2.46
CA TYR A 127 -23.46 0.70 3.13
C TYR A 127 -23.66 1.72 4.25
N LEU A 128 -22.63 1.98 5.03
CA LEU A 128 -22.66 2.95 6.14
C LEU A 128 -22.48 4.40 5.68
N GLY A 129 -22.04 4.64 4.44
CA GLY A 129 -21.71 5.97 3.94
C GLY A 129 -20.42 6.55 4.51
N LEU A 130 -19.45 5.68 4.87
CA LEU A 130 -18.16 6.07 5.38
C LEU A 130 -17.29 6.71 4.28
N LEU A 131 -16.47 7.66 4.66
CA LEU A 131 -15.43 8.24 3.80
C LEU A 131 -14.17 7.37 3.76
N THR A 132 -13.94 6.65 4.86
CA THR A 132 -12.82 5.72 5.04
C THR A 132 -13.37 4.33 5.33
N GLY A 133 -13.07 3.38 4.46
CA GLY A 133 -13.62 2.03 4.54
C GLY A 133 -13.13 1.25 5.76
N PRO A 134 -13.98 0.39 6.34
CA PRO A 134 -13.60 -0.48 7.45
C PRO A 134 -12.68 -1.62 7.04
N SER A 135 -12.48 -1.84 5.74
CA SER A 135 -11.59 -2.84 5.16
C SER A 135 -10.88 -2.29 3.94
N GLY A 136 -9.56 -2.36 3.93
CA GLY A 136 -8.73 -2.02 2.77
C GLY A 136 -8.82 -3.01 1.61
N LEU A 137 -9.53 -4.14 1.78
CA LEU A 137 -9.77 -5.10 0.71
C LEU A 137 -11.03 -4.80 -0.11
N ALA A 138 -12.01 -4.10 0.47
CA ALA A 138 -13.31 -3.90 -0.15
C ALA A 138 -13.25 -2.90 -1.29
N SER A 139 -13.42 -3.38 -2.52
CA SER A 139 -13.34 -2.61 -3.76
C SER A 139 -14.47 -3.01 -4.73
N GLU A 140 -14.18 -3.35 -5.97
CA GLU A 140 -15.10 -3.83 -6.97
C GLU A 140 -14.98 -5.34 -7.17
N ASN A 141 -16.10 -6.04 -7.44
CA ASN A 141 -16.09 -7.46 -7.76
C ASN A 141 -15.36 -7.70 -9.08
N THR A 142 -14.36 -8.58 -9.08
CA THR A 142 -13.57 -8.86 -10.28
C THR A 142 -12.85 -10.19 -10.21
N CYS A 143 -12.52 -10.74 -11.38
CA CYS A 143 -11.56 -11.84 -11.55
C CYS A 143 -10.64 -11.46 -12.71
N ARG A 144 -9.36 -11.22 -12.46
CA ARG A 144 -8.46 -10.66 -13.47
C ARG A 144 -6.99 -10.91 -13.20
N LEU A 145 -6.16 -10.84 -14.24
CA LEU A 145 -4.73 -10.57 -14.11
C LEU A 145 -4.60 -9.08 -13.75
N ASP A 146 -4.28 -8.78 -12.50
CA ASP A 146 -4.26 -7.39 -12.05
C ASP A 146 -2.94 -6.71 -12.32
N SER A 147 -1.83 -7.26 -11.81
CA SER A 147 -0.52 -6.68 -12.02
C SER A 147 0.42 -7.66 -12.72
N TRP A 148 1.31 -7.12 -13.52
CA TRP A 148 2.47 -7.81 -14.09
C TRP A 148 3.52 -6.78 -14.48
N TRP A 149 4.78 -7.09 -14.23
CA TRP A 149 5.87 -6.18 -14.56
C TRP A 149 7.19 -6.93 -14.71
N ILE A 150 8.14 -6.28 -15.40
CA ILE A 150 9.55 -6.66 -15.46
C ILE A 150 10.35 -5.60 -14.75
N GLU A 151 11.29 -6.02 -13.90
CA GLU A 151 12.21 -5.15 -13.18
C GLU A 151 13.65 -5.55 -13.51
N LYS A 152 14.47 -4.55 -13.79
CA LYS A 152 15.93 -4.70 -13.89
C LYS A 152 16.59 -3.95 -12.76
N ARG A 153 17.53 -4.62 -12.07
CA ARG A 153 18.33 -4.07 -10.96
C ARG A 153 19.80 -4.04 -11.37
N TRP A 154 20.47 -2.95 -11.02
CA TRP A 154 21.89 -2.71 -11.29
C TRP A 154 22.60 -2.27 -10.02
N LEU A 155 23.95 -2.30 -10.04
CA LEU A 155 24.82 -1.77 -9.00
C LEU A 155 24.42 -2.27 -7.60
N ASN A 156 24.32 -3.61 -7.44
CA ASN A 156 23.91 -4.24 -6.18
C ASN A 156 22.56 -3.68 -5.65
N LYS A 157 21.56 -3.63 -6.52
CA LYS A 157 20.20 -3.13 -6.22
C LYS A 157 20.13 -1.62 -5.90
N ARG A 158 21.21 -0.85 -6.12
CA ARG A 158 21.18 0.61 -5.88
C ARG A 158 20.39 1.36 -6.94
N ILE A 159 20.25 0.80 -8.13
CA ILE A 159 19.39 1.33 -9.20
C ILE A 159 18.45 0.22 -9.62
N SER A 160 17.17 0.53 -9.76
CA SER A 160 16.20 -0.36 -10.42
C SER A 160 15.28 0.41 -11.35
N ALA A 161 14.83 -0.26 -12.39
CA ALA A 161 13.78 0.22 -13.28
C ALA A 161 12.75 -0.90 -13.47
N ARG A 162 11.49 -0.52 -13.39
CA ARG A 162 10.32 -1.41 -13.52
C ARG A 162 9.41 -0.87 -14.61
N VAL A 163 8.85 -1.77 -15.40
CA VAL A 163 7.86 -1.44 -16.44
C VAL A 163 6.83 -2.54 -16.53
N GLY A 164 5.56 -2.16 -16.67
CA GLY A 164 4.44 -3.10 -16.78
C GLY A 164 3.11 -2.45 -16.43
N GLN A 165 2.20 -3.26 -15.95
CA GLN A 165 0.93 -2.85 -15.35
C GLN A 165 0.98 -3.19 -13.87
N PHE A 166 0.95 -2.20 -13.00
CA PHE A 166 1.02 -2.42 -11.55
C PHE A 166 0.34 -1.29 -10.77
N ALA A 167 -0.08 -1.59 -9.56
CA ALA A 167 -0.72 -0.64 -8.67
C ALA A 167 0.34 0.31 -8.08
N GLY A 168 0.19 1.60 -8.31
CA GLY A 168 1.10 2.60 -7.76
C GLY A 168 1.05 2.66 -6.23
N GLN A 169 -0.10 2.38 -5.64
CA GLN A 169 -0.26 2.31 -4.18
C GLN A 169 0.59 1.22 -3.53
N ASP A 170 0.97 0.17 -4.25
CA ASP A 170 1.80 -0.91 -3.71
C ASP A 170 3.25 -0.47 -3.52
N PHE A 171 3.66 0.60 -4.19
CA PHE A 171 5.04 1.05 -4.19
C PHE A 171 5.25 2.43 -3.57
N TYR A 172 4.22 3.28 -3.54
CA TYR A 172 4.30 4.64 -3.04
C TYR A 172 3.43 4.83 -1.82
N GLY A 173 3.99 5.50 -0.80
CA GLY A 173 3.29 5.75 0.43
C GLY A 173 2.89 4.53 1.23
N ALA A 174 3.54 3.43 1.01
CA ALA A 174 3.36 2.23 1.80
C ALA A 174 4.11 2.38 3.13
N GLN A 175 3.41 2.13 4.23
CA GLN A 175 3.99 2.21 5.57
C GLN A 175 4.37 0.84 6.10
N HIS A 176 5.54 0.74 6.71
CA HIS A 176 6.01 -0.51 7.29
C HIS A 176 5.01 -1.07 8.30
N TYR A 177 4.65 -0.42 9.33
CA TYR A 177 3.87 -1.00 10.43
C TYR A 177 2.36 -0.90 10.28
N ALA A 178 1.88 -0.30 9.19
CA ALA A 178 0.45 -0.15 8.93
C ALA A 178 -0.24 -1.42 8.42
N ALA A 179 0.51 -2.39 7.94
CA ALA A 179 -0.02 -3.66 7.44
C ALA A 179 -0.75 -4.51 8.50
N SER A 180 -0.56 -4.20 9.79
CA SER A 180 -1.30 -4.85 10.86
C SER A 180 -2.72 -4.34 11.05
N PHE A 181 -3.17 -3.35 10.27
CA PHE A 181 -4.52 -2.80 10.34
C PHE A 181 -5.41 -3.34 9.23
N ILE A 182 -6.70 -3.52 9.55
CA ILE A 182 -7.75 -3.84 8.57
C ILE A 182 -8.30 -2.55 7.95
N PHE A 183 -8.31 -1.49 8.70
CA PHE A 183 -8.83 -0.17 8.38
C PHE A 183 -8.15 0.38 7.10
N GLU A 184 -8.94 0.67 6.07
CA GLU A 184 -8.47 1.07 4.75
C GLU A 184 -7.37 2.14 4.76
N PRO A 185 -7.50 3.29 5.46
CA PRO A 185 -6.50 4.33 5.41
C PRO A 185 -5.18 3.99 6.11
N MET A 186 -5.20 3.00 6.99
CA MET A 186 -4.00 2.56 7.72
C MET A 186 -3.15 1.61 6.89
N GLY A 187 -3.78 0.73 6.11
CA GLY A 187 -3.09 -0.25 5.28
C GLY A 187 -2.38 0.37 4.07
N TYR A 188 -3.02 1.38 3.49
CA TYR A 188 -2.56 2.04 2.26
C TYR A 188 -2.56 3.54 2.47
N ALA A 189 -1.88 4.08 3.27
CA ALA A 189 -1.63 5.47 3.67
C ALA A 189 -2.18 6.66 2.82
N PHE A 190 -3.16 6.45 1.93
CA PHE A 190 -3.57 7.41 0.93
C PHE A 190 -5.07 7.53 0.72
N GLY A 191 -5.81 7.98 1.69
CA GLY A 191 -7.23 8.29 1.47
C GLY A 191 -7.47 9.24 0.30
N ASN A 192 -6.53 10.14 0.01
CA ASN A 192 -6.65 11.16 -1.04
C ASN A 192 -5.85 10.83 -2.31
N LEU A 193 -5.03 9.80 -2.31
CA LEU A 193 -4.28 9.41 -3.50
C LEU A 193 -5.18 8.96 -4.65
N PHE A 194 -6.37 8.47 -4.32
CA PHE A 194 -7.39 8.05 -5.28
C PHE A 194 -7.74 9.09 -6.34
N THR A 195 -7.58 10.38 -6.05
CA THR A 195 -7.87 11.44 -7.00
C THR A 195 -6.68 11.87 -7.84
N THR A 196 -5.47 11.41 -7.50
CA THR A 196 -4.26 11.80 -8.21
C THR A 196 -3.51 10.63 -8.83
N LEU A 197 -3.47 9.48 -8.18
CA LEU A 197 -2.71 8.33 -8.67
C LEU A 197 -3.47 7.47 -9.67
N GLU A 198 -4.78 7.25 -9.47
CA GLU A 198 -5.65 6.43 -10.34
C GLU A 198 -5.12 5.01 -10.65
N SER A 199 -4.21 4.49 -9.82
CA SER A 199 -3.58 3.18 -9.98
C SER A 199 -3.62 2.41 -8.67
N PHE A 200 -4.51 1.42 -8.61
CA PHE A 200 -4.87 0.71 -7.39
C PHE A 200 -4.68 -0.81 -7.51
N ASP A 201 -4.91 -1.50 -6.45
CA ASP A 201 -5.01 -2.95 -6.39
C ASP A 201 -6.44 -3.39 -5.95
N PRO A 202 -7.33 -3.77 -6.85
CA PRO A 202 -7.33 -3.49 -8.29
C PRO A 202 -8.04 -2.16 -8.65
N PRO A 203 -7.95 -1.64 -9.86
CA PRO A 203 -7.16 -2.08 -10.99
C PRO A 203 -5.80 -1.39 -11.07
N SER A 204 -4.81 -2.15 -11.42
CA SER A 204 -3.50 -1.63 -11.80
C SER A 204 -3.53 -0.91 -13.14
N THR A 205 -2.60 0.03 -13.36
CA THR A 205 -2.46 0.77 -14.62
C THR A 205 -1.07 0.59 -15.21
N PRO A 206 -0.90 0.77 -16.55
CA PRO A 206 0.40 0.81 -17.17
C PRO A 206 1.28 1.89 -16.53
N ALA A 207 2.50 1.51 -16.17
CA ALA A 207 3.42 2.39 -15.47
C ALA A 207 4.89 2.02 -15.73
N MET A 208 5.76 3.01 -15.49
CA MET A 208 7.20 2.83 -15.46
C MET A 208 7.76 3.53 -14.22
N GLU A 209 8.59 2.83 -13.46
CA GLU A 209 9.24 3.33 -12.25
C GLU A 209 10.76 3.27 -12.39
N VAL A 210 11.42 4.25 -11.80
CA VAL A 210 12.88 4.22 -11.55
C VAL A 210 13.12 4.52 -10.08
N ARG A 211 13.97 3.70 -9.43
CA ARG A 211 14.40 3.88 -8.05
C ARG A 211 15.92 3.95 -7.99
N VAL A 212 16.45 4.86 -7.17
CA VAL A 212 17.88 5.06 -6.94
C VAL A 212 18.15 5.14 -5.45
N VAL A 213 19.20 4.45 -4.99
CA VAL A 213 19.74 4.48 -3.62
C VAL A 213 21.10 5.17 -3.66
N PRO A 214 21.16 6.50 -3.55
CA PRO A 214 22.41 7.24 -3.67
C PRO A 214 23.37 6.96 -2.52
N VAL A 215 22.82 6.79 -1.32
CA VAL A 215 23.58 6.43 -0.09
C VAL A 215 22.79 5.40 0.72
N HIS A 216 23.45 4.70 1.67
CA HIS A 216 22.92 3.51 2.34
C HIS A 216 21.53 3.64 2.96
N HIS A 217 21.17 4.83 3.45
CA HIS A 217 19.91 5.06 4.17
C HIS A 217 18.90 5.94 3.42
N PHE A 218 19.18 6.28 2.16
CA PHE A 218 18.28 7.12 1.37
C PHE A 218 17.94 6.49 0.03
N TYR A 219 16.70 6.60 -0.38
CA TYR A 219 16.29 6.33 -1.73
C TYR A 219 15.46 7.48 -2.32
N VAL A 220 15.47 7.55 -3.62
CA VAL A 220 14.56 8.39 -4.42
C VAL A 220 13.93 7.48 -5.46
N LYS A 221 12.63 7.57 -5.64
CA LYS A 221 11.92 6.85 -6.70
C LYS A 221 10.90 7.74 -7.35
N SER A 222 10.65 7.47 -8.63
CA SER A 222 9.67 8.19 -9.43
C SER A 222 8.98 7.22 -10.39
N MET A 223 7.68 7.39 -10.55
CA MET A 223 6.85 6.61 -11.45
C MET A 223 6.06 7.55 -12.37
N VAL A 224 5.93 7.15 -13.62
CA VAL A 224 4.99 7.71 -14.59
C VAL A 224 3.96 6.64 -14.89
N PHE A 225 2.69 7.00 -14.92
CA PHE A 225 1.58 6.06 -15.05
C PHE A 225 0.45 6.63 -15.93
N ALA A 226 -0.39 5.75 -16.47
CA ALA A 226 -1.61 6.16 -17.17
C ALA A 226 -2.59 6.78 -16.17
N ALA A 227 -2.83 8.10 -16.31
CA ALA A 227 -3.51 8.89 -15.28
C ALA A 227 -5.04 8.81 -15.32
N VAL A 228 -5.62 8.04 -16.21
CA VAL A 228 -7.07 7.77 -16.26
C VAL A 228 -7.29 6.28 -16.14
N ARG A 229 -7.91 5.88 -15.04
CA ARG A 229 -8.30 4.51 -14.78
C ARG A 229 -9.36 4.06 -15.79
N SER A 230 -9.13 2.91 -16.43
CA SER A 230 -10.16 2.28 -17.24
C SER A 230 -11.20 1.61 -16.36
N PRO A 231 -12.49 1.76 -16.65
CA PRO A 231 -13.52 0.94 -16.01
C PRO A 231 -13.23 -0.55 -16.18
N PHE A 232 -13.57 -1.37 -15.20
CA PHE A 232 -13.40 -2.83 -15.30
C PHE A 232 -14.11 -3.42 -16.53
N SER A 233 -15.23 -2.82 -16.97
CA SER A 233 -15.94 -3.23 -18.19
C SER A 233 -15.13 -3.11 -19.48
N GLN A 234 -14.11 -2.23 -19.52
CA GLN A 234 -13.26 -2.06 -20.70
C GLN A 234 -12.04 -3.00 -20.70
N ASN A 235 -11.64 -3.49 -19.52
CA ASN A 235 -10.54 -4.43 -19.37
C ASN A 235 -10.85 -5.43 -18.25
N PRO A 236 -11.89 -6.27 -18.38
CA PRO A 236 -12.33 -7.13 -17.30
C PRO A 236 -11.31 -8.19 -16.91
N THR A 237 -10.51 -8.65 -17.85
CA THR A 237 -9.47 -9.68 -17.62
C THR A 237 -8.13 -9.11 -17.18
N GLY A 238 -7.91 -7.80 -17.28
CA GLY A 238 -6.62 -7.15 -16.99
C GLY A 238 -5.52 -7.43 -18.02
N LEU A 239 -5.79 -8.19 -19.08
CA LEU A 239 -4.78 -8.61 -20.07
C LEU A 239 -4.40 -7.53 -21.09
N VAL A 240 -5.24 -6.50 -21.24
CA VAL A 240 -5.04 -5.43 -22.24
C VAL A 240 -4.70 -4.13 -21.51
N PRO A 241 -3.42 -3.74 -21.42
CA PRO A 241 -3.02 -2.48 -20.80
C PRO A 241 -3.71 -1.28 -21.46
N GLN A 242 -4.28 -0.40 -20.67
CA GLN A 242 -5.00 0.78 -21.15
C GLN A 242 -4.18 2.04 -20.86
N PHE A 243 -3.66 2.68 -21.90
CA PHE A 243 -2.89 3.93 -21.81
C PHE A 243 -3.81 5.14 -21.95
N ASN A 244 -4.69 5.33 -20.97
CA ASN A 244 -5.69 6.39 -21.01
C ASN A 244 -5.19 7.67 -20.36
N GLY A 245 -5.56 8.80 -20.94
CA GLY A 245 -5.28 10.13 -20.44
C GLY A 245 -3.82 10.58 -20.64
N THR A 246 -3.54 11.78 -20.14
CA THR A 246 -2.16 12.31 -20.08
C THR A 246 -1.42 11.63 -18.94
N PRO A 247 -0.15 11.21 -19.12
CA PRO A 247 0.59 10.55 -18.07
C PRO A 247 0.67 11.37 -16.78
N GLY A 248 0.32 10.74 -15.66
CA GLY A 248 0.55 11.25 -14.33
C GLY A 248 1.92 10.86 -13.82
N SER A 249 2.31 11.41 -12.67
CA SER A 249 3.58 11.08 -12.03
C SER A 249 3.46 11.08 -10.51
N VAL A 250 4.27 10.25 -9.88
CA VAL A 250 4.50 10.28 -8.43
C VAL A 250 5.99 10.15 -8.16
N SER A 251 6.47 10.89 -7.16
CA SER A 251 7.87 10.81 -6.71
C SER A 251 7.91 10.75 -5.19
N GLU A 252 8.86 10.00 -4.66
CA GLU A 252 9.05 9.80 -3.23
C GLU A 252 10.53 9.76 -2.88
N ILE A 253 10.86 10.40 -1.76
CA ILE A 253 12.16 10.30 -1.09
C ILE A 253 11.94 9.57 0.23
N GLY A 254 12.79 8.59 0.54
CA GLY A 254 12.74 7.86 1.79
C GLY A 254 14.07 7.84 2.53
N PHE A 255 13.97 7.90 3.86
CA PHE A 255 15.09 7.73 4.78
C PHE A 255 14.84 6.53 5.69
N THR A 256 15.80 5.61 5.77
CA THR A 256 15.67 4.31 6.43
C THR A 256 16.71 4.13 7.53
N PRO A 257 16.56 4.80 8.70
CA PRO A 257 17.47 4.60 9.81
C PRO A 257 17.44 3.16 10.32
N GLY A 258 18.61 2.60 10.59
CA GLY A 258 18.77 1.23 11.06
C GLY A 258 18.75 0.15 9.96
N GLU A 259 18.50 0.53 8.68
CA GLU A 259 18.44 -0.40 7.55
C GLU A 259 19.14 0.16 6.31
N LYS A 260 19.55 -0.74 5.39
CA LYS A 260 20.02 -0.31 4.07
C LYS A 260 18.83 0.02 3.19
N ALA A 261 18.77 1.20 2.60
CA ALA A 261 17.69 1.59 1.70
C ALA A 261 17.55 0.66 0.48
N SER A 262 18.62 -0.03 0.06
CA SER A 262 18.58 -1.02 -1.02
C SER A 262 17.82 -2.30 -0.65
N SER A 263 17.64 -2.59 0.64
CA SER A 263 16.86 -3.74 1.15
C SER A 263 15.42 -3.37 1.51
N VAL A 264 15.11 -2.08 1.65
CA VAL A 264 13.77 -1.63 2.00
C VAL A 264 12.84 -1.71 0.79
N ARG A 265 11.73 -2.36 0.96
CA ARG A 265 10.66 -2.54 -0.03
C ARG A 265 9.36 -1.98 0.51
N ALA A 266 8.42 -1.66 -0.37
CA ALA A 266 7.17 -1.00 0.00
C ALA A 266 6.35 -1.78 1.03
N PHE A 267 6.29 -3.10 0.88
CA PHE A 267 5.56 -4.01 1.77
C PHE A 267 6.47 -5.05 2.42
N ASP A 268 7.69 -4.66 2.75
CA ASP A 268 8.52 -5.53 3.53
C ASP A 268 7.79 -5.85 4.83
N THR A 269 7.38 -7.10 4.96
CA THR A 269 6.65 -7.58 6.11
C THR A 269 7.54 -7.48 7.33
N VAL A 270 7.13 -6.68 8.21
CA VAL A 270 7.88 -6.04 9.24
C VAL A 270 8.30 -6.96 10.40
N ASP A 271 7.90 -8.20 10.35
CA ASP A 271 8.02 -9.10 11.49
C ASP A 271 9.43 -9.53 11.82
N SER A 272 10.31 -9.42 10.84
CA SER A 272 11.72 -9.73 11.03
C SER A 272 12.58 -8.53 11.42
N ARG A 273 12.00 -7.32 11.55
CA ARG A 273 12.77 -6.11 11.83
C ARG A 273 13.24 -6.07 13.27
N LYS A 274 14.46 -6.45 13.44
CA LYS A 274 15.18 -6.36 14.71
C LYS A 274 15.70 -4.94 14.91
N GLY A 275 15.86 -4.53 16.16
CA GLY A 275 16.41 -3.23 16.49
C GLY A 275 15.46 -2.06 16.27
N TYR A 276 16.03 -0.87 16.18
CA TYR A 276 15.31 0.40 16.08
C TYR A 276 15.25 0.92 14.63
N SER A 277 14.77 0.07 13.73
CA SER A 277 14.58 0.45 12.33
C SER A 277 13.41 1.42 12.15
N GLY A 278 13.49 2.24 11.11
CA GLY A 278 12.45 3.20 10.75
C GLY A 278 12.39 3.45 9.24
N LEU A 279 11.29 4.06 8.82
CA LEU A 279 11.10 4.54 7.45
C LEU A 279 10.38 5.89 7.50
N TYR A 280 11.01 6.92 6.96
CA TYR A 280 10.47 8.26 6.82
C TYR A 280 10.37 8.60 5.35
N GLN A 281 9.18 8.98 4.90
CA GLN A 281 8.88 9.19 3.48
C GLN A 281 8.26 10.56 3.27
N PHE A 282 8.66 11.21 2.21
CA PHE A 282 8.02 12.40 1.67
C PHE A 282 7.78 12.21 0.18
N GLY A 283 6.56 12.43 -0.27
CA GLY A 283 6.22 12.26 -1.67
C GLY A 283 5.21 13.25 -2.20
N ALA A 284 5.16 13.30 -3.52
CA ALA A 284 4.25 14.14 -4.28
C ALA A 284 3.72 13.38 -5.49
N SER A 285 2.40 13.44 -5.72
CA SER A 285 1.75 12.91 -6.93
C SER A 285 1.11 14.04 -7.71
N TYR A 286 1.12 13.94 -9.04
CA TYR A 286 0.50 14.89 -9.96
C TYR A 286 -0.25 14.17 -11.07
N ASN A 287 -1.52 14.51 -11.23
CA ASN A 287 -2.36 14.08 -12.35
C ASN A 287 -2.70 15.31 -13.21
N PRO A 288 -2.29 15.37 -14.49
CA PRO A 288 -2.53 16.52 -15.37
C PRO A 288 -3.96 16.59 -15.93
N GLY A 289 -4.82 15.63 -15.60
CA GLY A 289 -6.20 15.56 -16.05
C GLY A 289 -7.04 16.80 -15.77
N LYS A 290 -8.30 16.76 -16.15
CA LYS A 290 -9.27 17.83 -15.89
C LYS A 290 -10.13 17.45 -14.70
N PHE A 291 -10.25 18.36 -13.74
CA PHE A 291 -10.99 18.17 -12.50
C PHE A 291 -12.04 19.28 -12.35
N THR A 292 -13.26 18.91 -11.94
CA THR A 292 -14.35 19.85 -11.70
C THR A 292 -14.41 20.24 -10.23
N SER A 293 -14.60 21.52 -9.96
CA SER A 293 -14.94 22.02 -8.64
C SER A 293 -16.46 22.13 -8.51
N PRO A 294 -17.07 21.83 -7.35
CA PRO A 294 -18.51 22.03 -7.14
C PRO A 294 -18.94 23.50 -7.27
N THR A 295 -17.99 24.43 -7.11
CA THR A 295 -18.24 25.88 -7.17
C THR A 295 -17.89 26.50 -8.52
N SER A 296 -17.49 25.72 -9.53
CA SER A 296 -17.10 26.21 -10.85
C SER A 296 -17.53 25.24 -11.94
N THR A 297 -18.17 25.77 -12.98
CA THR A 297 -18.52 25.01 -14.18
C THR A 297 -17.33 24.77 -15.12
N THR A 298 -16.23 25.52 -14.91
CA THR A 298 -15.03 25.41 -15.75
C THR A 298 -14.06 24.40 -15.12
N PRO A 299 -13.73 23.28 -15.82
CA PRO A 299 -12.76 22.31 -15.34
C PRO A 299 -11.37 22.94 -15.18
N ARG A 300 -10.69 22.62 -14.11
CA ARG A 300 -9.28 22.98 -13.89
C ARG A 300 -8.38 21.84 -14.34
N SER A 301 -7.27 22.15 -14.98
CA SER A 301 -6.25 21.16 -15.31
C SER A 301 -5.28 20.98 -14.17
N GLY A 302 -5.05 19.73 -13.84
CA GLY A 302 -4.05 19.30 -12.85
C GLY A 302 -4.60 19.22 -11.44
N ASN A 303 -4.34 18.05 -10.83
CA ASN A 303 -4.52 17.77 -9.41
C ASN A 303 -3.19 17.29 -8.83
N TYR A 304 -2.96 17.50 -7.55
CA TYR A 304 -1.76 17.05 -6.87
C TYR A 304 -2.04 16.66 -5.42
N LEU A 305 -1.17 15.81 -4.91
CA LEU A 305 -1.15 15.37 -3.53
C LEU A 305 0.27 15.51 -3.00
N LEU A 306 0.40 15.94 -1.78
CA LEU A 306 1.63 15.88 -0.99
C LEU A 306 1.40 14.97 0.19
N TYR A 307 2.37 14.12 0.52
CA TYR A 307 2.28 13.26 1.70
C TYR A 307 3.60 13.19 2.46
N TRP A 308 3.48 12.98 3.75
CA TRP A 308 4.57 12.68 4.66
C TRP A 308 4.18 11.52 5.55
N MET A 309 5.11 10.58 5.74
CA MET A 309 4.87 9.36 6.48
C MET A 309 6.08 9.01 7.32
N ALA A 310 5.82 8.39 8.46
CA ALA A 310 6.85 7.91 9.37
C ALA A 310 6.42 6.57 9.97
N SER A 311 7.32 5.63 9.98
CA SER A 311 7.21 4.37 10.71
C SER A 311 8.48 4.18 11.51
N GLN A 312 8.38 3.88 12.82
CA GLN A 312 9.52 3.78 13.71
C GLN A 312 9.33 2.71 14.77
N ALA A 313 10.32 1.88 14.97
CA ALA A 313 10.41 1.03 16.15
C ALA A 313 10.71 1.93 17.37
N LEU A 314 9.73 2.06 18.27
CA LEU A 314 9.80 2.99 19.41
C LEU A 314 10.47 2.35 20.62
N TRP A 315 10.22 1.06 20.83
CA TRP A 315 10.76 0.32 21.94
C TRP A 315 10.93 -1.16 21.59
N ARG A 316 11.98 -1.79 22.11
CA ARG A 316 12.28 -3.22 21.97
C ARG A 316 12.62 -3.81 23.34
N VAL A 317 12.12 -5.01 23.59
CA VAL A 317 12.51 -5.80 24.78
C VAL A 317 13.99 -6.17 24.69
N ASP A 318 14.42 -6.64 23.52
CA ASP A 318 15.82 -6.89 23.18
C ASP A 318 16.09 -6.34 21.76
N ARG A 319 17.31 -5.81 21.52
CA ARG A 319 17.72 -5.29 20.21
C ARG A 319 17.77 -6.34 19.11
N HIS A 320 17.84 -7.60 19.49
CA HIS A 320 17.92 -8.74 18.57
C HIS A 320 16.54 -9.37 18.27
N GLU A 321 15.48 -8.86 18.90
CA GLU A 321 14.12 -9.35 18.74
C GLU A 321 13.20 -8.30 18.10
N ALA A 322 12.11 -8.75 17.51
CA ALA A 322 11.05 -7.87 17.01
C ALA A 322 10.06 -7.46 18.11
N ARG A 323 10.08 -8.17 19.27
CA ARG A 323 9.17 -7.92 20.38
C ARG A 323 9.31 -6.50 20.92
N GLY A 324 8.20 -5.74 20.95
CA GLY A 324 8.23 -4.36 21.38
C GLY A 324 7.12 -3.52 20.76
N LEU A 325 7.30 -2.21 20.80
CA LEU A 325 6.34 -1.22 20.34
C LEU A 325 6.84 -0.50 19.10
N ASP A 326 5.99 -0.44 18.07
CA ASP A 326 6.19 0.32 16.84
C ASP A 326 5.14 1.43 16.73
N GLY A 327 5.52 2.52 16.10
CA GLY A 327 4.63 3.63 15.77
C GLY A 327 4.59 3.90 14.27
N THR A 328 3.43 4.32 13.78
CA THR A 328 3.23 4.77 12.40
C THR A 328 2.42 6.05 12.39
N PHE A 329 2.75 6.91 11.42
CA PHE A 329 2.08 8.18 11.20
C PHE A 329 2.06 8.49 9.72
N ALA A 330 0.93 9.00 9.20
CA ALA A 330 0.86 9.57 7.86
C ALA A 330 -0.01 10.82 7.85
N TYR A 331 0.39 11.75 7.01
CA TYR A 331 -0.36 12.95 6.70
C TYR A 331 -0.33 13.18 5.19
N ASP A 332 -1.49 13.37 4.59
CA ASP A 332 -1.60 13.77 3.20
C ASP A 332 -2.45 15.04 3.05
N TRP A 333 -2.18 15.75 1.96
CA TRP A 333 -2.90 16.97 1.62
C TRP A 333 -3.03 17.14 0.11
N SER A 334 -4.23 17.58 -0.31
CA SER A 334 -4.55 17.89 -1.70
C SER A 334 -5.43 19.16 -1.78
N PRO A 335 -5.50 19.84 -2.95
CA PRO A 335 -6.26 21.08 -3.08
C PRO A 335 -7.75 20.91 -2.78
N ALA A 336 -8.25 21.64 -1.78
CA ALA A 336 -9.64 21.60 -1.34
C ALA A 336 -10.66 22.03 -2.41
N SER A 337 -10.21 22.78 -3.44
CA SER A 337 -11.10 23.26 -4.51
C SER A 337 -11.54 22.19 -5.51
N ILE A 338 -10.82 21.06 -5.57
CA ILE A 338 -11.08 20.00 -6.53
C ILE A 338 -11.13 18.61 -5.89
N ASN A 339 -10.79 18.50 -4.60
CA ASN A 339 -10.86 17.26 -3.86
C ASN A 339 -11.89 17.35 -2.73
N ARG A 340 -12.82 16.39 -2.70
CA ARG A 340 -13.80 16.28 -1.61
C ARG A 340 -13.09 16.02 -0.28
N ASN A 341 -12.20 15.05 -0.25
CA ASN A 341 -11.30 14.77 0.86
C ASN A 341 -9.99 15.50 0.57
N ASN A 342 -9.64 16.48 1.37
CA ASN A 342 -8.47 17.31 1.09
C ASN A 342 -7.32 17.11 2.07
N MET A 343 -7.54 16.37 3.15
CA MET A 343 -6.53 16.06 4.14
C MET A 343 -6.88 14.74 4.84
N LEU A 344 -5.91 13.86 4.95
CA LEU A 344 -5.99 12.65 5.77
C LEU A 344 -4.83 12.64 6.76
N LEU A 345 -5.13 12.26 8.01
CA LEU A 345 -4.15 11.99 9.04
C LEU A 345 -4.40 10.61 9.60
N THR A 346 -3.35 9.79 9.67
CA THR A 346 -3.38 8.50 10.35
C THR A 346 -2.29 8.42 11.40
N ALA A 347 -2.55 7.72 12.50
CA ALA A 347 -1.56 7.41 13.52
C ALA A 347 -1.86 6.03 14.09
N GLY A 348 -0.83 5.24 14.35
CA GLY A 348 -0.99 3.89 14.86
C GLY A 348 0.14 3.47 15.80
N LEU A 349 -0.21 2.61 16.71
CA LEU A 349 0.71 1.89 17.58
C LEU A 349 0.52 0.38 17.36
N ARG A 350 1.60 -0.34 17.31
CA ARG A 350 1.63 -1.79 17.17
C ARG A 350 2.53 -2.38 18.23
N PHE A 351 1.98 -3.29 19.03
CA PHE A 351 2.74 -4.04 20.02
C PHE A 351 2.92 -5.46 19.55
N ASN A 352 4.15 -5.82 19.23
CA ASN A 352 4.55 -7.14 18.79
C ASN A 352 4.74 -8.05 19.99
N GLU A 353 4.15 -9.25 19.91
CA GLU A 353 4.26 -10.31 20.93
C GLU A 353 3.89 -9.87 22.36
N PRO A 354 2.74 -9.16 22.54
CA PRO A 354 2.30 -8.77 23.87
C PRO A 354 1.82 -9.96 24.73
N LEU A 355 1.31 -11.03 24.09
CA LEU A 355 0.76 -12.19 24.80
C LEU A 355 1.82 -13.28 24.99
N PRO A 356 1.87 -13.92 26.16
CA PRO A 356 2.79 -15.03 26.45
C PRO A 356 2.26 -16.36 25.88
N VAL A 357 1.98 -16.39 24.58
CA VAL A 357 1.50 -17.58 23.85
C VAL A 357 2.56 -18.08 22.89
N THR A 358 2.43 -19.33 22.42
CA THR A 358 3.43 -19.98 21.57
C THR A 358 3.37 -19.58 20.11
N PHE A 359 2.28 -18.94 19.68
CA PHE A 359 2.11 -18.44 18.33
C PHE A 359 2.38 -16.92 18.27
N HIS A 360 2.79 -16.47 17.12
CA HIS A 360 3.05 -15.06 16.89
C HIS A 360 1.78 -14.22 17.00
N ASN A 361 1.88 -13.10 17.71
CA ASN A 361 0.72 -12.24 17.96
C ASN A 361 1.11 -10.77 17.99
N THR A 362 0.20 -9.92 17.49
CA THR A 362 0.39 -8.46 17.47
C THR A 362 -0.92 -7.77 17.86
N MET A 363 -0.86 -6.79 18.73
CA MET A 363 -1.99 -5.92 19.04
C MET A 363 -1.76 -4.54 18.47
N SER A 364 -2.78 -3.95 17.86
CA SER A 364 -2.67 -2.66 17.20
C SER A 364 -3.81 -1.72 17.59
N LEU A 365 -3.46 -0.43 17.73
CA LEU A 365 -4.40 0.67 17.95
C LEU A 365 -4.15 1.72 16.88
N GLY A 366 -5.15 2.01 16.04
CA GLY A 366 -5.09 2.99 14.96
C GLY A 366 -6.09 4.10 15.11
N TYR A 367 -5.72 5.29 14.66
CA TYR A 367 -6.57 6.46 14.57
C TYR A 367 -6.49 7.05 13.16
N VAL A 368 -7.64 7.44 12.63
CA VAL A 368 -7.78 8.09 11.33
C VAL A 368 -8.63 9.34 11.47
N ARG A 369 -8.21 10.42 10.79
CA ARG A 369 -8.99 11.63 10.61
C ARG A 369 -8.97 12.04 9.15
N ASN A 370 -10.15 11.99 8.51
CA ASN A 370 -10.35 12.45 7.15
C ASN A 370 -11.07 13.81 7.16
N SER A 371 -10.53 14.80 6.49
CA SER A 371 -11.09 16.15 6.44
C SER A 371 -11.72 16.43 5.08
N LEU A 372 -12.95 16.95 5.12
CA LEU A 372 -13.72 17.33 3.95
C LEU A 372 -13.49 18.79 3.59
N SER A 373 -13.39 19.04 2.32
CA SER A 373 -13.43 20.41 1.78
C SER A 373 -14.82 21.03 1.98
N SER A 374 -14.86 22.23 2.53
CA SER A 374 -16.10 22.99 2.70
C SER A 374 -16.83 23.28 1.39
N GLN A 375 -16.15 23.22 0.25
CA GLN A 375 -16.75 23.43 -1.07
C GLN A 375 -17.62 22.26 -1.54
N PHE A 376 -17.42 21.06 -0.96
CA PHE A 376 -18.16 19.85 -1.28
C PHE A 376 -19.25 19.52 -0.26
N LEU A 377 -19.42 20.34 0.78
CA LEU A 377 -20.46 20.12 1.77
C LEU A 377 -21.79 20.73 1.30
N PRO A 378 -22.94 20.05 1.52
CA PRO A 378 -24.26 20.62 1.27
C PRO A 378 -24.47 21.91 2.05
N HIS A 379 -25.04 22.91 1.40
CA HIS A 379 -25.41 24.16 2.05
C HIS A 379 -26.50 23.91 3.12
N GLY A 380 -26.29 24.43 4.33
CA GLY A 380 -27.30 24.40 5.38
C GLY A 380 -27.34 23.12 6.23
N MET A 381 -26.48 22.13 6.00
CA MET A 381 -26.37 20.98 6.90
C MET A 381 -25.36 21.24 8.02
N PRO A 382 -25.66 20.86 9.28
CA PRO A 382 -24.67 20.81 10.35
C PRO A 382 -23.70 19.67 10.05
N ALA A 383 -22.64 19.96 9.30
CA ALA A 383 -21.63 18.97 8.96
C ALA A 383 -20.36 19.24 9.78
N TRP A 384 -19.86 18.20 10.43
CA TRP A 384 -18.52 18.18 10.96
C TRP A 384 -17.59 17.98 9.77
N LYS A 385 -16.80 18.93 9.41
CA LYS A 385 -15.87 18.86 8.27
C LYS A 385 -14.84 17.71 8.37
N THR A 386 -15.10 16.71 9.22
CA THR A 386 -14.17 15.58 9.45
C THR A 386 -14.94 14.30 9.77
N GLU A 387 -14.48 13.18 9.22
CA GLU A 387 -14.81 11.86 9.75
C GLU A 387 -13.60 11.36 10.55
N GLN A 388 -13.85 10.68 11.65
CA GLN A 388 -12.80 10.11 12.49
C GLN A 388 -13.08 8.63 12.74
N GLY A 389 -12.03 7.84 12.75
CA GLY A 389 -12.10 6.41 13.04
C GLY A 389 -11.02 5.98 14.01
N VAL A 390 -11.36 4.99 14.85
CA VAL A 390 -10.41 4.29 15.71
C VAL A 390 -10.55 2.80 15.46
N GLU A 391 -9.45 2.10 15.29
CA GLU A 391 -9.41 0.65 15.20
C GLU A 391 -8.57 0.08 16.33
N PHE A 392 -9.08 -0.98 16.96
CA PHE A 392 -8.31 -1.90 17.77
C PHE A 392 -8.41 -3.30 17.16
N ASN A 393 -7.28 -3.97 16.97
CA ASN A 393 -7.23 -5.32 16.47
C ASN A 393 -6.14 -6.17 17.14
N ALA A 394 -6.28 -7.48 17.02
CA ALA A 394 -5.25 -8.45 17.41
C ALA A 394 -5.01 -9.41 16.24
N LEU A 395 -3.79 -9.42 15.71
CA LEU A 395 -3.35 -10.33 14.67
C LEU A 395 -2.76 -11.56 15.33
N LEU A 396 -3.25 -12.74 14.99
CA LEU A 396 -2.97 -14.03 15.65
C LEU A 396 -2.61 -15.09 14.60
N ASP A 397 -1.37 -15.52 14.54
CA ASP A 397 -0.91 -16.62 13.66
C ASP A 397 -1.21 -17.97 14.32
N VAL A 398 -2.48 -18.36 14.32
CA VAL A 398 -2.99 -19.53 15.07
C VAL A 398 -2.50 -20.89 14.52
N ALA A 399 -2.08 -20.91 13.27
CA ALA A 399 -1.43 -22.07 12.64
C ALA A 399 -0.45 -21.58 11.55
N PRO A 400 0.52 -22.40 11.13
CA PRO A 400 1.50 -21.99 10.10
C PRO A 400 0.91 -21.49 8.78
N MET A 401 -0.33 -21.85 8.45
CA MET A 401 -1.04 -21.43 7.24
C MET A 401 -2.25 -20.53 7.51
N LEU A 402 -2.54 -20.22 8.81
CA LEU A 402 -3.80 -19.58 9.18
C LEU A 402 -3.57 -18.40 10.14
N LEU A 403 -3.97 -17.23 9.69
CA LEU A 403 -4.04 -16.02 10.49
C LEU A 403 -5.50 -15.68 10.79
N LEU A 404 -5.77 -15.32 12.04
CA LEU A 404 -7.04 -14.72 12.47
C LEU A 404 -6.78 -13.33 13.04
N GLN A 405 -7.65 -12.37 12.69
CA GLN A 405 -7.51 -10.99 13.16
C GLN A 405 -8.86 -10.40 13.56
N PRO A 406 -9.28 -10.60 14.83
CA PRO A 406 -10.44 -9.91 15.38
C PRO A 406 -10.21 -8.40 15.41
N VAL A 407 -11.27 -7.63 15.15
CA VAL A 407 -11.23 -6.19 15.03
C VAL A 407 -12.48 -5.53 15.62
N VAL A 408 -12.27 -4.37 16.24
CA VAL A 408 -13.32 -3.42 16.61
C VAL A 408 -12.96 -2.07 16.05
N GLN A 409 -13.92 -1.42 15.40
CA GLN A 409 -13.75 -0.07 14.86
C GLN A 409 -14.89 0.83 15.36
N TYR A 410 -14.54 2.06 15.70
CA TYR A 410 -15.48 3.11 16.04
C TYR A 410 -15.34 4.29 15.09
N TYR A 411 -16.46 4.78 14.60
CA TYR A 411 -16.52 5.94 13.70
C TYR A 411 -17.32 7.06 14.33
N ALA A 412 -16.79 8.26 14.27
CA ALA A 412 -17.48 9.49 14.59
C ALA A 412 -17.62 10.35 13.33
N ASN A 413 -18.77 11.03 13.22
CA ASN A 413 -19.08 11.95 12.12
C ASN A 413 -19.09 11.23 10.76
N VAL A 414 -19.72 10.08 10.69
CA VAL A 414 -19.86 9.26 9.48
C VAL A 414 -20.22 10.11 8.26
N GLY A 415 -19.44 10.00 7.18
CA GLY A 415 -19.63 10.76 5.96
C GLY A 415 -19.42 12.28 6.10
N GLY A 416 -18.85 12.75 7.24
CA GLY A 416 -18.74 14.16 7.61
C GLY A 416 -19.99 14.72 8.31
N GLY A 417 -20.96 13.88 8.62
CA GLY A 417 -22.19 14.21 9.37
C GLY A 417 -22.00 14.16 10.87
N VAL A 418 -23.09 13.91 11.61
CA VAL A 418 -23.11 13.80 13.08
C VAL A 418 -23.23 12.36 13.58
N GLN A 419 -23.36 11.43 12.64
CA GLN A 419 -23.63 10.03 12.91
C GLN A 419 -22.40 9.30 13.46
N ARG A 420 -22.64 8.18 14.14
CA ARG A 420 -21.63 7.29 14.69
C ARG A 420 -21.88 5.86 14.23
N ALA A 421 -20.81 5.07 14.14
CA ALA A 421 -20.94 3.65 13.88
C ALA A 421 -19.93 2.85 14.72
N VAL A 422 -20.32 1.62 15.07
CA VAL A 422 -19.44 0.63 15.68
C VAL A 422 -19.46 -0.61 14.81
N VAL A 423 -18.29 -1.03 14.38
CA VAL A 423 -18.09 -2.22 13.57
C VAL A 423 -17.28 -3.22 14.37
N PHE A 424 -17.71 -4.46 14.36
CA PHE A 424 -16.99 -5.60 14.91
C PHE A 424 -16.82 -6.65 13.83
N GLY A 425 -15.74 -7.40 13.88
CA GLY A 425 -15.55 -8.50 12.93
C GLY A 425 -14.19 -9.13 13.04
N PHE A 426 -13.81 -9.81 11.98
CA PHE A 426 -12.51 -10.46 11.89
C PHE A 426 -12.07 -10.61 10.43
N ARG A 427 -10.75 -10.61 10.25
CA ARG A 427 -10.07 -11.07 9.04
C ARG A 427 -9.62 -12.51 9.25
N THR A 428 -9.79 -13.32 8.22
CA THR A 428 -9.14 -14.64 8.10
C THR A 428 -8.24 -14.62 6.89
N LYS A 429 -7.00 -15.08 7.04
CA LYS A 429 -6.03 -15.23 5.96
C LYS A 429 -5.51 -16.66 5.94
N VAL A 430 -5.51 -17.29 4.76
CA VAL A 430 -5.01 -18.64 4.53
C VAL A 430 -3.97 -18.59 3.42
N GLU A 431 -2.79 -19.16 3.67
CA GLU A 431 -1.73 -19.38 2.69
C GLU A 431 -1.78 -20.84 2.20
N PHE A 432 -1.73 -21.05 0.85
CA PHE A 432 -1.84 -22.39 0.25
C PHE A 432 -0.52 -22.93 -0.25
#